data_a229a560e36a1c9fd43cf55635952f36
#
_entry.id   a229a560e36a1c9fd43cf55635952f36
#
_cell.length_a   1.000
_cell.length_b   1.000
_cell.length_c   1.000
_cell.angle_alpha   90.00
_cell.angle_beta   90.00
_cell.angle_gamma   90.00
#
_symmetry.space_group_name_H-M   'P 1'
#
loop_
_entity.id
_entity.type
_entity.pdbx_description
1 polymer ?
#
loop_
_entity_poly.entity_id
_entity_poly.type
_entity_poly.pdbx_seq_one_letter_code
_entity_poly.pdbx_strand_id
1 'polypeptide(L)'
;MLGHPAAASPVIVVGHAALDRVYRIDTFPAKPAKVSAREHREEGGGSAANAAAAIARLGGAVSLWSRVGDDEVGLKVRRTLEHGGVDVGFVRAYHGATTPTAAVIVDGKGERLVVSEDDRIMPMDVDWLPVDRIPFAGAVLSDLSWLEGTLALFSEARRAGVPTVLDVDLAGGGLFERFAPLTDYAIFSAPAFEKFLPGADDDARLSAVLAYGVRHAGVTRGARGYVWRTPDGNGQQPTFPVPVVDTTGAGDAFHGAFALCVASGLDDATCARVASAAAALKCRRLGARLGLPTANELDVFLFEQTGQGLPAALLDGDGLMPASGQGLAG
;
A
#
# COMPACT_ATOMS: atom_id res chain seq x y z
N MET A 1 19.30 33.39 8.62
CA MET A 1 19.51 32.03 8.07
C MET A 1 18.13 31.45 7.85
N LEU A 2 17.67 31.45 6.61
CA LEU A 2 16.43 30.77 6.23
C LEU A 2 16.78 29.28 6.17
N GLY A 3 16.32 28.53 7.19
CA GLY A 3 16.47 27.07 7.21
C GLY A 3 15.75 26.51 5.99
N HIS A 4 16.45 25.74 5.17
CA HIS A 4 15.79 24.86 4.20
C HIS A 4 14.81 23.98 4.98
N PRO A 5 13.57 23.80 4.51
CA PRO A 5 12.71 22.78 5.08
C PRO A 5 13.46 21.45 5.00
N ALA A 6 13.54 20.74 6.13
CA ALA A 6 14.13 19.41 6.15
C ALA A 6 13.35 18.55 5.15
N ALA A 7 14.07 17.90 4.23
CA ALA A 7 13.46 16.96 3.30
C ALA A 7 12.62 15.97 4.12
N ALA A 8 11.39 15.72 3.71
CA ALA A 8 10.48 14.79 4.41
C ALA A 8 11.18 13.43 4.57
N SER A 9 11.17 12.89 5.80
CA SER A 9 11.80 11.60 6.07
C SER A 9 11.14 10.50 5.23
N PRO A 10 11.92 9.63 4.56
CA PRO A 10 11.36 8.65 3.64
C PRO A 10 10.49 7.61 4.37
N VAL A 11 9.50 7.08 3.68
CA VAL A 11 8.81 5.86 4.12
C VAL A 11 9.57 4.64 3.62
N ILE A 12 9.88 3.70 4.50
CA ILE A 12 10.39 2.38 4.12
C ILE A 12 9.21 1.42 4.03
N VAL A 13 9.06 0.77 2.89
CA VAL A 13 8.01 -0.24 2.66
C VAL A 13 8.65 -1.60 2.50
N VAL A 14 8.21 -2.60 3.27
CA VAL A 14 8.72 -3.97 3.21
C VAL A 14 7.61 -4.95 2.85
N GLY A 15 7.88 -5.84 1.89
CA GLY A 15 6.92 -6.89 1.54
C GLY A 15 6.93 -7.31 0.08
N HIS A 16 5.74 -7.58 -0.45
CA HIS A 16 5.53 -8.23 -1.74
C HIS A 16 5.70 -7.30 -2.94
N ALA A 17 6.45 -7.80 -3.93
CA ALA A 17 6.56 -7.19 -5.25
C ALA A 17 6.33 -8.26 -6.31
N ALA A 18 5.36 -8.04 -7.21
CA ALA A 18 4.91 -9.00 -8.19
C ALA A 18 4.53 -8.33 -9.52
N LEU A 19 4.22 -9.18 -10.51
CA LEU A 19 3.62 -8.76 -11.77
C LEU A 19 2.25 -9.44 -11.93
N ASP A 20 1.21 -8.65 -12.14
CA ASP A 20 -0.14 -9.13 -12.40
C ASP A 20 -0.38 -9.19 -13.90
N ARG A 21 -0.91 -10.33 -14.37
CA ARG A 21 -1.39 -10.51 -15.75
C ARG A 21 -2.91 -10.46 -15.75
N VAL A 22 -3.45 -9.33 -16.16
CA VAL A 22 -4.89 -9.07 -16.15
C VAL A 22 -5.51 -9.48 -17.48
N TYR A 23 -6.51 -10.35 -17.42
CA TYR A 23 -7.29 -10.82 -18.54
C TYR A 23 -8.75 -10.40 -18.39
N ARG A 24 -9.30 -9.69 -19.35
CA ARG A 24 -10.73 -9.36 -19.38
C ARG A 24 -11.50 -10.34 -20.25
N ILE A 25 -12.52 -10.95 -19.66
CA ILE A 25 -13.42 -11.89 -20.34
C ILE A 25 -14.84 -11.32 -20.29
N ASP A 26 -15.77 -11.91 -21.06
CA ASP A 26 -17.18 -11.49 -21.04
C ASP A 26 -17.91 -11.96 -19.79
N THR A 27 -17.72 -13.23 -19.46
CA THR A 27 -18.34 -13.88 -18.28
C THR A 27 -17.54 -15.10 -17.90
N PHE A 28 -17.51 -15.44 -16.62
CA PHE A 28 -16.94 -16.68 -16.12
C PHE A 28 -17.73 -17.89 -16.66
N PRO A 29 -17.05 -18.92 -17.18
CA PRO A 29 -17.74 -20.12 -17.62
C PRO A 29 -18.27 -20.92 -16.41
N ALA A 30 -19.48 -21.48 -16.53
CA ALA A 30 -20.09 -22.30 -15.48
C ALA A 30 -19.35 -23.63 -15.24
N LYS A 31 -18.51 -24.07 -16.18
CA LYS A 31 -17.67 -25.27 -16.10
C LYS A 31 -16.28 -24.95 -16.67
N PRO A 32 -15.23 -25.71 -16.33
CA PRO A 32 -13.91 -25.54 -16.92
C PRO A 32 -13.99 -25.53 -18.45
N ALA A 33 -13.49 -24.48 -19.09
CA ALA A 33 -13.56 -24.26 -20.53
C ALA A 33 -12.40 -23.40 -21.01
N LYS A 34 -12.12 -23.44 -22.31
CA LYS A 34 -11.25 -22.48 -22.97
C LYS A 34 -12.05 -21.18 -23.19
N VAL A 35 -11.57 -20.08 -22.62
CA VAL A 35 -12.17 -18.76 -22.75
C VAL A 35 -11.18 -17.83 -23.45
N SER A 36 -11.66 -17.02 -24.40
CA SER A 36 -10.85 -15.99 -25.04
C SER A 36 -10.98 -14.68 -24.27
N ALA A 37 -9.85 -14.09 -23.90
CA ALA A 37 -9.83 -12.75 -23.32
C ALA A 37 -10.05 -11.70 -24.42
N ARG A 38 -10.80 -10.65 -24.12
CA ARG A 38 -10.96 -9.47 -24.97
C ARG A 38 -9.76 -8.54 -24.88
N GLU A 39 -9.11 -8.53 -23.75
CA GLU A 39 -7.98 -7.67 -23.44
C GLU A 39 -7.03 -8.42 -22.50
N HIS A 40 -5.74 -8.24 -22.72
CA HIS A 40 -4.68 -8.69 -21.83
C HIS A 40 -3.71 -7.55 -21.59
N ARG A 41 -3.31 -7.38 -20.35
CA ARG A 41 -2.26 -6.42 -19.97
C ARG A 41 -1.46 -6.94 -18.79
N GLU A 42 -0.24 -6.44 -18.66
CA GLU A 42 0.60 -6.67 -17.48
C GLU A 42 0.64 -5.41 -16.64
N GLU A 43 0.42 -5.55 -15.35
CA GLU A 43 0.40 -4.47 -14.38
C GLU A 43 1.34 -4.79 -13.22
N GLY A 44 1.75 -3.76 -12.49
CA GLY A 44 2.46 -3.98 -11.24
C GLY A 44 1.54 -4.55 -10.18
N GLY A 45 1.99 -5.65 -9.55
CA GLY A 45 1.35 -6.33 -8.43
C GLY A 45 2.19 -6.28 -7.16
N GLY A 46 1.66 -6.89 -6.09
CA GLY A 46 2.24 -6.91 -4.76
C GLY A 46 1.83 -5.71 -3.92
N SER A 47 1.24 -5.96 -2.74
CA SER A 47 0.63 -4.92 -1.90
C SER A 47 1.67 -3.89 -1.44
N ALA A 48 2.84 -4.33 -0.94
CA ALA A 48 3.92 -3.42 -0.55
C ALA A 48 4.41 -2.57 -1.73
N ALA A 49 4.60 -3.17 -2.91
CA ALA A 49 5.07 -2.46 -4.09
C ALA A 49 4.04 -1.46 -4.63
N ASN A 50 2.73 -1.78 -4.53
CA ASN A 50 1.65 -0.87 -4.90
C ASN A 50 1.54 0.29 -3.90
N ALA A 51 1.67 0.01 -2.59
CA ALA A 51 1.70 1.04 -1.55
C ALA A 51 2.90 1.99 -1.71
N ALA A 52 4.09 1.46 -2.03
CA ALA A 52 5.26 2.27 -2.34
C ALA A 52 5.03 3.17 -3.57
N ALA A 53 4.42 2.61 -4.63
CA ALA A 53 4.06 3.39 -5.80
C ALA A 53 3.03 4.50 -5.47
N ALA A 54 2.09 4.25 -4.55
CA ALA A 54 1.14 5.25 -4.08
C ALA A 54 1.84 6.40 -3.35
N ILE A 55 2.78 6.10 -2.46
CA ILE A 55 3.59 7.11 -1.76
C ILE A 55 4.36 7.98 -2.75
N ALA A 56 5.10 7.35 -3.68
CA ALA A 56 5.86 8.07 -4.71
C ALA A 56 4.94 8.96 -5.58
N ARG A 57 3.78 8.44 -5.95
CA ARG A 57 2.80 9.15 -6.78
C ARG A 57 2.21 10.38 -6.06
N LEU A 58 2.17 10.36 -4.74
CA LEU A 58 1.78 11.47 -3.87
C LEU A 58 2.96 12.41 -3.55
N GLY A 59 4.12 12.21 -4.16
CA GLY A 59 5.31 13.06 -3.96
C GLY A 59 6.14 12.71 -2.73
N GLY A 60 5.80 11.64 -2.01
CA GLY A 60 6.56 11.18 -0.83
C GLY A 60 7.84 10.46 -1.24
N ALA A 61 8.93 10.69 -0.49
CA ALA A 61 10.13 9.87 -0.60
C ALA A 61 9.86 8.46 -0.06
N VAL A 62 10.19 7.42 -0.85
CA VAL A 62 9.91 6.04 -0.48
C VAL A 62 10.99 5.09 -0.98
N SER A 63 11.37 4.13 -0.14
CA SER A 63 12.25 3.02 -0.50
C SER A 63 11.51 1.69 -0.29
N LEU A 64 11.46 0.86 -1.34
CA LEU A 64 10.90 -0.48 -1.26
C LEU A 64 12.00 -1.49 -0.95
N TRP A 65 11.81 -2.25 0.12
CA TRP A 65 12.68 -3.35 0.53
C TRP A 65 11.97 -4.67 0.28
N SER A 66 12.39 -5.38 -0.75
CA SER A 66 11.66 -6.53 -1.27
C SER A 66 12.57 -7.55 -1.94
N ARG A 67 11.97 -8.62 -2.42
CA ARG A 67 12.62 -9.73 -3.10
C ARG A 67 11.95 -10.00 -4.43
N VAL A 68 12.77 -10.24 -5.45
CA VAL A 68 12.33 -10.68 -6.79
C VAL A 68 13.27 -11.77 -7.28
N GLY A 69 12.88 -12.51 -8.30
CA GLY A 69 13.77 -13.43 -8.99
C GLY A 69 14.76 -12.67 -9.89
N ASP A 70 15.89 -13.32 -10.20
CA ASP A 70 16.83 -12.87 -11.23
C ASP A 70 16.31 -13.30 -12.62
N ASP A 71 15.11 -12.81 -12.95
CA ASP A 71 14.39 -13.11 -14.19
C ASP A 71 13.87 -11.83 -14.87
N GLU A 72 13.33 -11.98 -16.08
CA GLU A 72 12.80 -10.84 -16.87
C GLU A 72 11.65 -10.13 -16.15
N VAL A 73 10.85 -10.88 -15.38
CA VAL A 73 9.72 -10.32 -14.60
C VAL A 73 10.25 -9.46 -13.48
N GLY A 74 11.26 -9.92 -12.72
CA GLY A 74 11.88 -9.16 -11.64
C GLY A 74 12.55 -7.89 -12.14
N LEU A 75 13.24 -7.97 -13.27
CA LEU A 75 13.80 -6.80 -13.93
C LEU A 75 12.71 -5.79 -14.33
N LYS A 76 11.59 -6.26 -14.87
CA LYS A 76 10.45 -5.42 -15.24
C LYS A 76 9.80 -4.77 -14.02
N VAL A 77 9.57 -5.53 -12.95
CA VAL A 77 9.00 -5.01 -11.68
C VAL A 77 9.88 -3.89 -11.12
N ARG A 78 11.19 -4.11 -11.01
CA ARG A 78 12.12 -3.08 -10.52
C ARG A 78 12.11 -1.83 -11.38
N ARG A 79 12.24 -1.97 -12.71
CA ARG A 79 12.25 -0.84 -13.65
C ARG A 79 10.95 -0.02 -13.59
N THR A 80 9.79 -0.67 -13.53
CA THR A 80 8.53 0.06 -13.47
C THR A 80 8.35 0.84 -12.19
N LEU A 81 8.81 0.32 -11.05
CA LEU A 81 8.81 1.01 -9.75
C LEU A 81 9.79 2.19 -9.75
N GLU A 82 11.00 2.00 -10.23
CA GLU A 82 12.02 3.04 -10.34
C GLU A 82 11.56 4.21 -11.22
N HIS A 83 10.97 3.93 -12.39
CA HIS A 83 10.35 4.95 -13.25
C HIS A 83 9.17 5.66 -12.57
N GLY A 84 8.49 4.99 -11.65
CA GLY A 84 7.43 5.55 -10.82
C GLY A 84 7.92 6.37 -9.63
N GLY A 85 9.24 6.55 -9.46
CA GLY A 85 9.84 7.34 -8.38
C GLY A 85 10.07 6.56 -7.08
N VAL A 86 9.94 5.23 -7.07
CA VAL A 86 10.26 4.38 -5.92
C VAL A 86 11.76 4.08 -5.91
N ASP A 87 12.46 4.30 -4.79
CA ASP A 87 13.81 3.77 -4.60
C ASP A 87 13.75 2.24 -4.48
N VAL A 88 14.35 1.55 -5.47
CA VAL A 88 14.42 0.09 -5.58
C VAL A 88 15.81 -0.47 -5.25
N GLY A 89 16.67 0.34 -4.66
CA GLY A 89 18.04 -0.05 -4.31
C GLY A 89 18.09 -1.28 -3.39
N PHE A 90 17.02 -1.52 -2.65
CA PHE A 90 16.85 -2.67 -1.73
C PHE A 90 15.78 -3.67 -2.19
N VAL A 91 15.46 -3.69 -3.47
CA VAL A 91 14.73 -4.80 -4.11
C VAL A 91 15.77 -5.79 -4.63
N ARG A 92 16.06 -6.81 -3.82
CA ARG A 92 17.08 -7.82 -4.13
C ARG A 92 16.58 -8.85 -5.13
N ALA A 93 17.37 -9.06 -6.19
CA ALA A 93 17.14 -10.14 -7.13
C ALA A 93 17.90 -11.41 -6.65
N TYR A 94 17.21 -12.53 -6.59
CA TYR A 94 17.75 -13.82 -6.15
C TYR A 94 17.95 -14.74 -7.34
N HIS A 95 19.20 -15.18 -7.54
CA HIS A 95 19.53 -16.12 -8.59
C HIS A 95 18.81 -17.46 -8.41
N GLY A 96 18.17 -17.94 -9.48
CA GLY A 96 17.40 -19.18 -9.49
C GLY A 96 16.02 -19.11 -8.82
N ALA A 97 15.62 -17.95 -8.28
CA ALA A 97 14.25 -17.72 -7.83
C ALA A 97 13.40 -17.16 -8.98
N THR A 98 12.09 -17.39 -8.88
CA THR A 98 11.10 -16.86 -9.82
C THR A 98 10.39 -15.67 -9.16
N THR A 99 10.26 -14.57 -9.90
CA THR A 99 9.47 -13.41 -9.43
C THR A 99 7.99 -13.77 -9.39
N PRO A 100 7.29 -13.54 -8.26
CA PRO A 100 5.88 -13.86 -8.15
C PRO A 100 5.02 -13.19 -9.23
N THR A 101 4.09 -13.95 -9.77
CA THR A 101 3.09 -13.46 -10.74
C THR A 101 1.69 -13.85 -10.30
N ALA A 102 0.69 -13.06 -10.72
CA ALA A 102 -0.69 -13.44 -10.57
C ALA A 102 -1.43 -13.36 -11.92
N ALA A 103 -2.31 -14.32 -12.18
CA ALA A 103 -3.30 -14.21 -13.22
C ALA A 103 -4.59 -13.63 -12.61
N VAL A 104 -4.97 -12.44 -13.05
CA VAL A 104 -6.19 -11.74 -12.60
C VAL A 104 -7.19 -11.79 -13.75
N ILE A 105 -8.25 -12.56 -13.61
CA ILE A 105 -9.29 -12.70 -14.59
C ILE A 105 -10.49 -11.89 -14.16
N VAL A 106 -10.93 -10.92 -14.96
CA VAL A 106 -12.03 -10.01 -14.68
C VAL A 106 -13.12 -10.19 -15.72
N ASP A 107 -14.35 -10.38 -15.28
CA ASP A 107 -15.49 -10.48 -16.18
C ASP A 107 -16.17 -9.13 -16.49
N GLY A 108 -17.16 -9.14 -17.38
CA GLY A 108 -17.92 -7.93 -17.76
C GLY A 108 -18.74 -7.31 -16.64
N LYS A 109 -18.92 -7.99 -15.50
CA LYS A 109 -19.60 -7.49 -14.30
C LYS A 109 -18.61 -6.94 -13.25
N GLY A 110 -17.30 -7.10 -13.49
CA GLY A 110 -16.25 -6.72 -12.54
C GLY A 110 -15.95 -7.79 -11.49
N GLU A 111 -16.55 -9.00 -11.60
CA GLU A 111 -16.17 -10.14 -10.77
C GLU A 111 -14.75 -10.59 -11.08
N ARG A 112 -14.01 -11.05 -10.06
CA ARG A 112 -12.60 -11.38 -10.20
C ARG A 112 -12.28 -12.78 -9.70
N LEU A 113 -11.43 -13.45 -10.47
CA LEU A 113 -10.68 -14.64 -10.05
C LEU A 113 -9.19 -14.30 -10.08
N VAL A 114 -8.53 -14.50 -8.96
CA VAL A 114 -7.07 -14.30 -8.86
C VAL A 114 -6.42 -15.65 -8.60
N VAL A 115 -5.44 -15.98 -9.42
CA VAL A 115 -4.57 -17.14 -9.24
C VAL A 115 -3.15 -16.59 -9.07
N SER A 116 -2.64 -16.61 -7.85
CA SER A 116 -1.30 -16.12 -7.52
C SER A 116 -0.35 -17.27 -7.22
N GLU A 117 0.91 -17.08 -7.54
CA GLU A 117 1.98 -17.95 -7.05
C GLU A 117 2.20 -17.73 -5.55
N ASP A 118 2.68 -18.78 -4.89
CA ASP A 118 3.06 -18.73 -3.48
C ASP A 118 4.45 -18.08 -3.37
N ASP A 119 4.53 -16.88 -2.78
CA ASP A 119 5.78 -16.15 -2.57
C ASP A 119 6.69 -16.75 -1.47
N ARG A 120 6.23 -17.79 -0.77
CA ARG A 120 7.03 -18.56 0.20
C ARG A 120 8.23 -19.29 -0.41
N ILE A 121 8.31 -19.38 -1.74
CA ILE A 121 9.47 -19.91 -2.45
C ILE A 121 10.65 -18.93 -2.48
N MET A 122 10.42 -17.65 -2.15
CA MET A 122 11.49 -16.65 -2.11
C MET A 122 12.38 -16.84 -0.88
N PRO A 123 13.71 -16.67 -1.00
CA PRO A 123 14.62 -16.74 0.15
C PRO A 123 14.22 -15.77 1.27
N MET A 124 14.34 -16.21 2.51
CA MET A 124 13.87 -15.48 3.71
C MET A 124 14.99 -14.69 4.41
N ASP A 125 16.23 -14.76 3.92
CA ASP A 125 17.38 -14.09 4.52
C ASP A 125 17.23 -12.56 4.59
N VAL A 126 17.66 -11.98 5.72
CA VAL A 126 17.51 -10.56 6.04
C VAL A 126 18.83 -9.85 6.34
N ASP A 127 19.95 -10.57 6.42
CA ASP A 127 21.25 -10.05 6.87
C ASP A 127 21.81 -8.94 5.98
N TRP A 128 21.31 -8.82 4.76
CA TRP A 128 21.68 -7.81 3.78
C TRP A 128 20.86 -6.51 3.90
N LEU A 129 19.81 -6.50 4.72
CA LEU A 129 18.96 -5.33 4.88
C LEU A 129 19.72 -4.22 5.63
N PRO A 130 19.71 -2.98 5.14
CA PRO A 130 20.40 -1.86 5.78
C PRO A 130 19.56 -1.30 6.93
N VAL A 131 19.37 -2.09 7.97
CA VAL A 131 18.51 -1.73 9.12
C VAL A 131 18.99 -0.46 9.84
N ASP A 132 20.26 -0.09 9.69
CA ASP A 132 20.86 1.16 10.16
C ASP A 132 20.27 2.42 9.51
N ARG A 133 19.53 2.27 8.41
CA ARG A 133 18.78 3.38 7.77
C ARG A 133 17.42 3.64 8.40
N ILE A 134 16.86 2.67 9.13
CA ILE A 134 15.52 2.79 9.71
C ILE A 134 15.38 4.00 10.65
N PRO A 135 16.36 4.35 11.51
CA PRO A 135 16.26 5.53 12.37
C PRO A 135 16.07 6.87 11.64
N PHE A 136 16.31 6.92 10.34
CA PHE A 136 16.11 8.12 9.49
C PHE A 136 14.81 8.09 8.70
N ALA A 137 14.02 7.02 8.82
CA ALA A 137 12.71 6.92 8.19
C ALA A 137 11.64 7.67 8.99
N GLY A 138 10.63 8.20 8.28
CA GLY A 138 9.45 8.78 8.90
C GLY A 138 8.43 7.74 9.36
N ALA A 139 8.37 6.61 8.65
CA ALA A 139 7.55 5.43 9.00
C ALA A 139 8.06 4.17 8.30
N VAL A 140 7.70 3.01 8.83
CA VAL A 140 7.89 1.70 8.19
C VAL A 140 6.53 1.05 7.95
N LEU A 141 6.24 0.66 6.69
CA LEU A 141 5.02 -0.05 6.28
C LEU A 141 5.33 -1.48 5.89
N SER A 142 4.49 -2.45 6.29
CA SER A 142 4.58 -3.85 5.88
C SER A 142 3.21 -4.43 5.50
N ASP A 143 3.21 -5.38 4.54
CA ASP A 143 2.06 -6.19 4.11
C ASP A 143 2.08 -7.64 4.62
N LEU A 144 3.01 -8.01 5.50
CA LEU A 144 3.23 -9.35 6.06
C LEU A 144 3.60 -10.46 5.06
N SER A 145 3.87 -10.17 3.82
CA SER A 145 4.26 -11.19 2.84
C SER A 145 5.70 -11.69 3.04
N TRP A 146 6.56 -10.90 3.70
CA TRP A 146 7.92 -11.26 4.09
C TRP A 146 8.10 -11.13 5.60
N LEU A 147 7.79 -12.22 6.32
CA LEU A 147 7.74 -12.20 7.79
C LEU A 147 9.07 -11.86 8.45
N GLU A 148 10.18 -12.41 7.96
CA GLU A 148 11.52 -12.16 8.49
C GLU A 148 11.94 -10.69 8.22
N GLY A 149 11.65 -10.18 7.02
CA GLY A 149 11.87 -8.77 6.69
C GLY A 149 11.04 -7.84 7.58
N THR A 150 9.75 -8.14 7.75
CA THR A 150 8.87 -7.38 8.65
C THR A 150 9.39 -7.41 10.09
N LEU A 151 9.79 -8.59 10.59
CA LEU A 151 10.31 -8.72 11.96
C LEU A 151 11.59 -7.90 12.16
N ALA A 152 12.53 -7.98 11.21
CA ALA A 152 13.79 -7.24 11.26
C ALA A 152 13.52 -5.71 11.27
N LEU A 153 12.69 -5.21 10.35
CA LEU A 153 12.42 -3.79 10.22
C LEU A 153 11.60 -3.24 11.39
N PHE A 154 10.53 -3.93 11.78
CA PHE A 154 9.67 -3.47 12.87
C PHE A 154 10.39 -3.52 14.23
N SER A 155 11.26 -4.52 14.46
CA SER A 155 12.09 -4.58 15.67
C SER A 155 13.02 -3.37 15.77
N GLU A 156 13.68 -3.01 14.67
CA GLU A 156 14.57 -1.86 14.62
C GLU A 156 13.80 -0.54 14.69
N ALA A 157 12.67 -0.42 13.98
CA ALA A 157 11.79 0.74 14.04
C ALA A 157 11.30 1.00 15.48
N ARG A 158 10.87 -0.06 16.19
CA ARG A 158 10.48 0.03 17.60
C ARG A 158 11.63 0.53 18.48
N ARG A 159 12.86 0.01 18.26
CA ARG A 159 14.05 0.44 18.99
C ARG A 159 14.41 1.90 18.73
N ALA A 160 14.21 2.36 17.50
CA ALA A 160 14.53 3.72 17.06
C ALA A 160 13.40 4.73 17.32
N GLY A 161 12.21 4.29 17.74
CA GLY A 161 11.04 5.16 17.91
C GLY A 161 10.42 5.60 16.58
N VAL A 162 10.63 4.85 15.50
CA VAL A 162 10.03 5.11 14.18
C VAL A 162 8.67 4.43 14.10
N PRO A 163 7.60 5.14 13.70
CA PRO A 163 6.26 4.58 13.59
C PRO A 163 6.18 3.40 12.62
N THR A 164 5.42 2.37 12.99
CA THR A 164 5.18 1.18 12.18
C THR A 164 3.72 1.09 11.76
N VAL A 165 3.48 0.84 10.47
CA VAL A 165 2.15 0.65 9.88
C VAL A 165 2.06 -0.76 9.31
N LEU A 166 1.05 -1.52 9.72
CA LEU A 166 0.82 -2.88 9.28
C LEU A 166 -0.45 -2.97 8.44
N ASP A 167 -0.30 -3.38 7.18
CA ASP A 167 -1.41 -3.82 6.33
C ASP A 167 -1.77 -5.26 6.72
N VAL A 168 -2.92 -5.43 7.37
CA VAL A 168 -3.38 -6.72 7.87
C VAL A 168 -4.43 -7.30 6.92
N ASP A 169 -3.99 -7.72 5.74
CA ASP A 169 -4.85 -8.44 4.79
C ASP A 169 -4.79 -9.98 4.99
N LEU A 170 -3.69 -10.47 5.56
CA LEU A 170 -3.45 -11.88 5.88
C LEU A 170 -3.31 -12.08 7.40
N ALA A 171 -4.43 -12.17 8.13
CA ALA A 171 -4.44 -12.26 9.59
C ALA A 171 -4.71 -13.69 10.13
N GLY A 172 -4.33 -14.73 9.42
CA GLY A 172 -4.59 -16.12 9.84
C GLY A 172 -3.52 -16.71 10.76
N GLY A 173 -3.90 -17.65 11.66
CA GLY A 173 -2.98 -18.56 12.33
C GLY A 173 -2.02 -17.93 13.35
N GLY A 174 -2.42 -16.90 14.11
CA GLY A 174 -1.56 -16.26 15.11
C GLY A 174 -0.54 -15.30 14.52
N LEU A 175 -0.67 -14.98 13.22
CA LEU A 175 0.28 -14.13 12.54
C LEU A 175 0.22 -12.68 13.04
N PHE A 176 -0.97 -12.12 13.20
CA PHE A 176 -1.13 -10.77 13.71
C PHE A 176 -0.57 -10.63 15.14
N GLU A 177 -0.87 -11.57 16.02
CA GLU A 177 -0.43 -11.58 17.42
C GLU A 177 1.10 -11.56 17.56
N ARG A 178 1.81 -12.15 16.61
CA ARG A 178 3.28 -12.13 16.57
C ARG A 178 3.83 -10.74 16.29
N PHE A 179 3.19 -9.96 15.44
CA PHE A 179 3.67 -8.64 15.00
C PHE A 179 3.04 -7.46 15.75
N ALA A 180 1.87 -7.66 16.37
CA ALA A 180 1.16 -6.62 17.08
C ALA A 180 2.00 -5.86 18.13
N PRO A 181 2.87 -6.51 18.95
CA PRO A 181 3.73 -5.79 19.89
C PRO A 181 4.76 -4.86 19.26
N LEU A 182 5.01 -5.01 17.96
CA LEU A 182 5.95 -4.19 17.18
C LEU A 182 5.21 -3.18 16.27
N THR A 183 3.87 -3.16 16.32
CA THR A 183 3.03 -2.38 15.41
C THR A 183 2.41 -1.20 16.14
N ASP A 184 2.54 0.01 15.58
CA ASP A 184 1.83 1.18 16.08
C ASP A 184 0.44 1.31 15.45
N TYR A 185 0.34 1.15 14.12
CA TYR A 185 -0.89 1.27 13.35
C TYR A 185 -1.23 -0.06 12.67
N ALA A 186 -2.24 -0.76 13.17
CA ALA A 186 -2.75 -2.00 12.58
C ALA A 186 -4.02 -1.71 11.78
N ILE A 187 -3.96 -1.88 10.47
CA ILE A 187 -5.08 -1.57 9.56
C ILE A 187 -5.50 -2.84 8.84
N PHE A 188 -6.69 -3.32 9.17
CA PHE A 188 -7.26 -4.54 8.62
C PHE A 188 -8.09 -4.26 7.36
N SER A 189 -8.06 -5.20 6.41
CA SER A 189 -9.16 -5.33 5.47
C SER A 189 -10.39 -5.93 6.16
N ALA A 190 -11.60 -5.61 5.69
CA ALA A 190 -12.81 -6.15 6.30
C ALA A 190 -12.84 -7.70 6.30
N PRO A 191 -12.42 -8.42 5.22
CA PRO A 191 -12.35 -9.87 5.24
C PRO A 191 -11.34 -10.42 6.26
N ALA A 192 -10.15 -9.81 6.36
CA ALA A 192 -9.13 -10.21 7.32
C ALA A 192 -9.61 -9.98 8.77
N PHE A 193 -10.25 -8.85 9.02
CA PHE A 193 -10.80 -8.51 10.33
C PHE A 193 -11.91 -9.46 10.76
N GLU A 194 -12.82 -9.83 9.84
CA GLU A 194 -13.87 -10.81 10.10
C GLU A 194 -13.30 -12.20 10.41
N LYS A 195 -12.24 -12.59 9.71
CA LYS A 195 -11.55 -13.86 9.96
C LYS A 195 -10.79 -13.86 11.29
N PHE A 196 -10.16 -12.74 11.65
CA PHE A 196 -9.36 -12.60 12.89
C PHE A 196 -10.24 -12.51 14.14
N LEU A 197 -11.25 -11.63 14.13
CA LEU A 197 -12.19 -11.42 15.22
C LEU A 197 -13.63 -11.36 14.66
N PRO A 198 -14.31 -12.50 14.49
CA PRO A 198 -15.69 -12.54 14.03
C PRO A 198 -16.62 -11.78 14.98
N GLY A 199 -17.59 -11.02 14.43
CA GLY A 199 -18.57 -10.32 15.24
C GLY A 199 -19.15 -9.08 14.55
N ALA A 200 -20.20 -8.51 15.15
CA ALA A 200 -20.92 -7.37 14.60
C ALA A 200 -20.50 -6.01 15.19
N ASP A 201 -19.93 -5.99 16.40
CA ASP A 201 -19.54 -4.76 17.09
C ASP A 201 -18.07 -4.43 16.81
N ASP A 202 -17.84 -3.51 15.90
CA ASP A 202 -16.50 -3.08 15.52
C ASP A 202 -15.77 -2.38 16.65
N ASP A 203 -16.44 -1.62 17.48
CA ASP A 203 -15.80 -0.86 18.56
C ASP A 203 -15.21 -1.83 19.61
N ALA A 204 -15.98 -2.83 20.01
CA ALA A 204 -15.50 -3.88 20.91
C ALA A 204 -14.35 -4.69 20.30
N ARG A 205 -14.43 -5.02 18.99
CA ARG A 205 -13.42 -5.78 18.26
C ARG A 205 -12.12 -4.98 18.12
N LEU A 206 -12.19 -3.70 17.74
CA LEU A 206 -11.02 -2.81 17.66
C LEU A 206 -10.39 -2.58 19.04
N SER A 207 -11.21 -2.48 20.11
CA SER A 207 -10.70 -2.42 21.48
C SER A 207 -9.91 -3.68 21.85
N ALA A 208 -10.37 -4.85 21.40
CA ALA A 208 -9.62 -6.10 21.60
C ALA A 208 -8.30 -6.13 20.84
N VAL A 209 -8.24 -5.52 19.64
CA VAL A 209 -6.97 -5.34 18.90
C VAL A 209 -5.99 -4.44 19.66
N LEU A 210 -6.46 -3.34 20.28
CA LEU A 210 -5.60 -2.46 21.09
C LEU A 210 -4.95 -3.20 22.27
N ALA A 211 -5.61 -4.23 22.81
CA ALA A 211 -5.06 -5.03 23.92
C ALA A 211 -3.78 -5.79 23.55
N TYR A 212 -3.48 -5.96 22.25
CA TYR A 212 -2.19 -6.50 21.79
C TYR A 212 -1.05 -5.48 21.80
N GLY A 213 -1.30 -4.23 22.19
CA GLY A 213 -0.29 -3.19 22.35
C GLY A 213 -0.16 -2.21 21.19
N VAL A 214 -1.01 -2.30 20.16
CA VAL A 214 -1.03 -1.33 19.06
C VAL A 214 -1.63 0.01 19.54
N ARG A 215 -1.18 1.12 18.94
CA ARG A 215 -1.69 2.47 19.27
C ARG A 215 -2.96 2.82 18.52
N HIS A 216 -3.11 2.28 17.30
CA HIS A 216 -4.20 2.55 16.40
C HIS A 216 -4.64 1.25 15.74
N ALA A 217 -5.87 0.84 15.98
CA ALA A 217 -6.50 -0.29 15.32
C ALA A 217 -7.58 0.21 14.37
N GLY A 218 -7.52 -0.17 13.10
CA GLY A 218 -8.48 0.29 12.11
C GLY A 218 -8.93 -0.80 11.14
N VAL A 219 -10.08 -0.61 10.49
CA VAL A 219 -10.60 -1.50 9.47
C VAL A 219 -11.16 -0.74 8.26
N THR A 220 -10.66 -1.06 7.08
CA THR A 220 -11.19 -0.56 5.81
C THR A 220 -12.40 -1.40 5.38
N ARG A 221 -13.51 -0.72 4.98
CA ARG A 221 -14.80 -1.35 4.69
C ARG A 221 -15.31 -1.04 3.30
N GLY A 222 -14.42 -0.71 2.36
CA GLY A 222 -14.76 -0.33 0.99
C GLY A 222 -15.77 0.82 0.97
N ALA A 223 -16.96 0.62 0.38
CA ALA A 223 -17.98 1.65 0.28
C ALA A 223 -18.52 2.15 1.65
N ARG A 224 -18.25 1.46 2.74
CA ARG A 224 -18.62 1.88 4.10
C ARG A 224 -17.56 2.73 4.80
N GLY A 225 -16.43 3.01 4.12
CA GLY A 225 -15.36 3.86 4.63
C GLY A 225 -14.37 3.15 5.54
N TYR A 226 -13.82 3.88 6.48
CA TYR A 226 -12.80 3.45 7.43
C TYR A 226 -13.23 3.78 8.86
N VAL A 227 -13.07 2.85 9.78
CA VAL A 227 -13.30 3.07 11.20
C VAL A 227 -12.05 2.66 11.98
N TRP A 228 -11.76 3.38 13.07
CA TRP A 228 -10.58 3.10 13.91
C TRP A 228 -10.85 3.37 15.37
N ARG A 229 -9.97 2.82 16.20
CA ARG A 229 -9.91 3.07 17.63
C ARG A 229 -8.47 3.26 18.08
N THR A 230 -8.29 4.18 19.05
CA THR A 230 -7.05 4.43 19.78
C THR A 230 -7.36 4.35 21.28
N PRO A 231 -6.35 4.36 22.19
CA PRO A 231 -6.60 4.49 23.62
C PRO A 231 -7.39 5.76 24.01
N ASP A 232 -7.24 6.83 23.23
CA ASP A 232 -7.85 8.14 23.51
C ASP A 232 -9.25 8.30 22.92
N GLY A 233 -9.71 7.37 22.05
CA GLY A 233 -11.04 7.44 21.45
C GLY A 233 -11.20 6.60 20.21
N ASN A 234 -12.30 6.83 19.52
CA ASN A 234 -12.60 6.21 18.22
C ASN A 234 -12.87 7.27 17.15
N GLY A 235 -12.81 6.85 15.90
CA GLY A 235 -13.13 7.71 14.77
C GLY A 235 -13.65 6.91 13.58
N GLN A 236 -14.24 7.65 12.66
CA GLN A 236 -14.69 7.11 11.39
C GLN A 236 -14.46 8.11 10.26
N GLN A 237 -14.12 7.60 9.09
CA GLN A 237 -14.04 8.35 7.85
C GLN A 237 -14.99 7.71 6.85
N PRO A 238 -16.10 8.35 6.50
CA PRO A 238 -16.96 7.89 5.41
C PRO A 238 -16.19 7.80 4.10
N THR A 239 -16.56 6.89 3.22
CA THR A 239 -15.96 6.84 1.89
C THR A 239 -16.33 8.09 1.09
N PHE A 240 -15.44 8.50 0.20
CA PHE A 240 -15.77 9.52 -0.79
C PHE A 240 -16.49 8.88 -1.97
N PRO A 241 -17.71 9.31 -2.31
CA PRO A 241 -18.48 8.73 -3.40
C PRO A 241 -17.84 9.08 -4.75
N VAL A 242 -17.51 8.04 -5.52
CA VAL A 242 -16.93 8.16 -6.86
C VAL A 242 -17.53 7.13 -7.82
N PRO A 243 -17.56 7.42 -9.14
CA PRO A 243 -17.79 6.37 -10.13
C PRO A 243 -16.69 5.31 -10.06
N VAL A 244 -17.04 4.08 -9.71
CA VAL A 244 -16.08 2.98 -9.55
C VAL A 244 -15.86 2.31 -10.90
N VAL A 245 -14.58 2.26 -11.33
CA VAL A 245 -14.13 1.58 -12.55
C VAL A 245 -13.38 0.30 -12.18
N ASP A 246 -12.46 0.38 -11.18
CA ASP A 246 -11.65 -0.75 -10.75
C ASP A 246 -11.18 -0.55 -9.29
N THR A 247 -11.43 -1.53 -8.44
CA THR A 247 -11.03 -1.50 -7.02
C THR A 247 -9.69 -2.16 -6.72
N THR A 248 -9.00 -2.70 -7.74
CA THR A 248 -7.67 -3.33 -7.55
C THR A 248 -6.66 -2.33 -7.03
N GLY A 249 -5.96 -2.65 -5.95
CA GLY A 249 -4.97 -1.75 -5.34
C GLY A 249 -5.56 -0.57 -4.53
N ALA A 250 -6.87 -0.52 -4.29
CA ALA A 250 -7.47 0.53 -3.45
C ALA A 250 -7.00 0.45 -1.99
N GLY A 251 -6.84 -0.77 -1.45
CA GLY A 251 -6.23 -1.01 -0.13
C GLY A 251 -4.78 -0.52 -0.10
N ASP A 252 -4.00 -0.88 -1.12
CA ASP A 252 -2.58 -0.50 -1.22
C ASP A 252 -2.44 1.05 -1.29
N ALA A 253 -3.31 1.70 -2.07
CA ALA A 253 -3.37 3.17 -2.14
C ALA A 253 -3.73 3.79 -0.78
N PHE A 254 -4.65 3.18 -0.03
CA PHE A 254 -4.99 3.59 1.33
C PHE A 254 -3.79 3.47 2.26
N HIS A 255 -3.15 2.29 2.33
CA HIS A 255 -2.03 2.04 3.23
C HIS A 255 -0.81 2.91 2.89
N GLY A 256 -0.50 3.08 1.61
CA GLY A 256 0.57 3.98 1.17
C GLY A 256 0.34 5.44 1.58
N ALA A 257 -0.85 5.98 1.29
CA ALA A 257 -1.21 7.34 1.69
C ALA A 257 -1.26 7.51 3.21
N PHE A 258 -1.77 6.52 3.95
CA PHE A 258 -1.79 6.52 5.42
C PHE A 258 -0.38 6.54 6.00
N ALA A 259 0.52 5.69 5.52
CA ALA A 259 1.91 5.64 5.97
C ALA A 259 2.67 6.94 5.67
N LEU A 260 2.39 7.59 4.51
CA LEU A 260 2.93 8.89 4.18
C LEU A 260 2.46 9.97 5.16
N CYS A 261 1.17 9.98 5.52
CA CYS A 261 0.62 10.90 6.52
C CYS A 261 1.24 10.68 7.91
N VAL A 262 1.41 9.43 8.33
CA VAL A 262 2.09 9.07 9.60
C VAL A 262 3.54 9.57 9.59
N ALA A 263 4.27 9.35 8.50
CA ALA A 263 5.65 9.83 8.33
C ALA A 263 5.77 11.36 8.39
N SER A 264 4.68 12.06 8.02
CA SER A 264 4.58 13.51 8.07
C SER A 264 4.06 14.06 9.41
N GLY A 265 3.86 13.20 10.41
CA GLY A 265 3.42 13.57 11.77
C GLY A 265 1.97 14.05 11.85
N LEU A 266 1.12 13.67 10.91
CA LEU A 266 -0.29 14.06 10.89
C LEU A 266 -1.12 13.24 11.87
N ASP A 267 -2.23 13.81 12.34
CA ASP A 267 -3.17 13.13 13.24
C ASP A 267 -3.98 12.01 12.54
N ASP A 268 -4.55 11.12 13.33
CA ASP A 268 -5.27 9.93 12.83
C ASP A 268 -6.46 10.29 11.91
N ALA A 269 -7.20 11.34 12.20
CA ALA A 269 -8.34 11.76 11.41
C ALA A 269 -7.89 12.31 10.04
N THR A 270 -6.81 13.06 10.03
CA THR A 270 -6.18 13.55 8.80
C THR A 270 -5.61 12.40 7.97
N CYS A 271 -4.90 11.45 8.61
CA CYS A 271 -4.42 10.22 7.95
C CYS A 271 -5.57 9.46 7.30
N ALA A 272 -6.65 9.22 8.05
CA ALA A 272 -7.84 8.51 7.58
C ALA A 272 -8.51 9.23 6.39
N ARG A 273 -8.64 10.56 6.44
CA ARG A 273 -9.23 11.38 5.38
C ARG A 273 -8.42 11.33 4.09
N VAL A 274 -7.13 11.56 4.18
CA VAL A 274 -6.22 11.56 3.01
C VAL A 274 -6.15 10.17 2.38
N ALA A 275 -5.97 9.12 3.19
CA ALA A 275 -5.90 7.75 2.73
C ALA A 275 -7.21 7.28 2.06
N SER A 276 -8.36 7.62 2.65
CA SER A 276 -9.68 7.30 2.06
C SER A 276 -9.91 8.01 0.73
N ALA A 277 -9.46 9.26 0.60
CA ALA A 277 -9.57 10.01 -0.66
C ALA A 277 -8.63 9.44 -1.74
N ALA A 278 -7.40 9.06 -1.39
CA ALA A 278 -6.47 8.42 -2.31
C ALA A 278 -7.03 7.09 -2.84
N ALA A 279 -7.58 6.25 -1.96
CA ALA A 279 -8.23 5.00 -2.33
C ALA A 279 -9.47 5.21 -3.21
N ALA A 280 -10.30 6.21 -2.93
CA ALA A 280 -11.47 6.55 -3.73
C ALA A 280 -11.06 7.02 -5.13
N LEU A 281 -10.09 7.93 -5.25
CA LEU A 281 -9.59 8.39 -6.55
C LEU A 281 -8.99 7.27 -7.37
N LYS A 282 -8.24 6.36 -6.75
CA LYS A 282 -7.69 5.17 -7.42
C LYS A 282 -8.82 4.34 -8.05
N CYS A 283 -9.96 4.18 -7.39
CA CYS A 283 -11.09 3.40 -7.91
C CYS A 283 -11.73 3.97 -9.18
N ARG A 284 -11.47 5.23 -9.53
CA ARG A 284 -12.00 5.87 -10.76
C ARG A 284 -11.29 5.44 -12.03
N ARG A 285 -10.16 4.73 -11.93
CA ARG A 285 -9.30 4.36 -13.07
C ARG A 285 -8.94 2.88 -13.01
N LEU A 286 -8.69 2.31 -14.19
CA LEU A 286 -8.20 0.94 -14.33
C LEU A 286 -6.75 0.83 -13.84
N GLY A 287 -6.41 -0.34 -13.26
CA GLY A 287 -5.07 -0.73 -12.87
C GLY A 287 -4.68 -0.29 -11.46
N ALA A 288 -3.98 -1.18 -10.74
CA ALA A 288 -3.57 -0.92 -9.37
C ALA A 288 -2.64 0.30 -9.27
N ARG A 289 -1.60 0.37 -10.10
CA ARG A 289 -0.63 1.48 -10.12
C ARG A 289 -1.00 2.59 -11.09
N LEU A 290 -1.55 2.24 -12.26
CA LEU A 290 -1.94 3.24 -13.26
C LEU A 290 -3.08 4.13 -12.79
N GLY A 291 -3.95 3.60 -11.89
CA GLY A 291 -5.06 4.35 -11.30
C GLY A 291 -4.69 5.29 -10.18
N LEU A 292 -3.46 5.23 -9.65
CA LEU A 292 -3.04 6.03 -8.49
C LEU A 292 -3.08 7.53 -8.78
N PRO A 293 -3.64 8.35 -7.86
CA PRO A 293 -3.67 9.80 -8.01
C PRO A 293 -2.28 10.42 -7.79
N THR A 294 -2.05 11.57 -8.40
CA THR A 294 -0.98 12.48 -8.01
C THR A 294 -1.37 13.30 -6.80
N ALA A 295 -0.40 13.96 -6.14
CA ALA A 295 -0.67 14.88 -5.03
C ALA A 295 -1.64 15.99 -5.46
N ASN A 296 -1.44 16.59 -6.63
CA ASN A 296 -2.32 17.63 -7.14
C ASN A 296 -3.75 17.15 -7.41
N GLU A 297 -3.92 15.96 -7.98
CA GLU A 297 -5.26 15.36 -8.19
C GLU A 297 -5.96 15.10 -6.86
N LEU A 298 -5.21 14.65 -5.84
CA LEU A 298 -5.74 14.38 -4.51
C LEU A 298 -6.08 15.68 -3.77
N ASP A 299 -5.24 16.72 -3.89
CA ASP A 299 -5.48 18.02 -3.30
C ASP A 299 -6.77 18.66 -3.82
N VAL A 300 -6.90 18.73 -5.15
CA VAL A 300 -8.12 19.25 -5.81
C VAL A 300 -9.35 18.44 -5.38
N PHE A 301 -9.26 17.12 -5.41
CA PHE A 301 -10.38 16.27 -5.03
C PHE A 301 -10.79 16.48 -3.57
N LEU A 302 -9.85 16.52 -2.64
CA LEU A 302 -10.13 16.77 -1.23
C LEU A 302 -10.78 18.15 -1.04
N PHE A 303 -10.25 19.17 -1.70
CA PHE A 303 -10.82 20.51 -1.62
C PHE A 303 -12.27 20.56 -2.15
N GLU A 304 -12.54 19.92 -3.28
CA GLU A 304 -13.90 19.82 -3.83
C GLU A 304 -14.89 19.08 -2.90
N GLN A 305 -14.41 18.03 -2.21
CA GLN A 305 -15.26 17.19 -1.36
C GLN A 305 -15.45 17.74 0.06
N THR A 306 -14.48 18.46 0.60
CA THR A 306 -14.45 18.83 2.03
C THR A 306 -14.22 20.31 2.30
N GLY A 307 -13.88 21.11 1.29
CA GLY A 307 -13.42 22.49 1.45
C GLY A 307 -12.00 22.61 1.98
N GLN A 308 -11.29 21.49 2.17
CA GLN A 308 -9.92 21.43 2.68
C GLN A 308 -9.06 20.56 1.77
N GLY A 309 -7.97 21.09 1.25
CA GLY A 309 -7.00 20.35 0.46
C GLY A 309 -6.10 19.43 1.27
N LEU A 310 -5.00 19.03 0.65
CA LEU A 310 -3.93 18.29 1.33
C LEU A 310 -3.28 19.16 2.42
N PRO A 311 -2.86 18.57 3.55
CA PRO A 311 -2.00 19.25 4.51
C PRO A 311 -0.71 19.79 3.88
N ALA A 312 -0.26 20.96 4.27
CA ALA A 312 0.97 21.58 3.76
C ALA A 312 2.19 20.64 3.87
N ALA A 313 2.27 19.86 4.94
CA ALA A 313 3.34 18.87 5.14
C ALA A 313 3.44 17.82 4.01
N LEU A 314 2.40 17.63 3.19
CA LEU A 314 2.39 16.73 2.03
C LEU A 314 2.61 17.47 0.70
N LEU A 315 2.61 18.80 0.69
CA LEU A 315 2.78 19.63 -0.51
C LEU A 315 4.21 20.18 -0.64
N ASP A 316 4.95 20.31 0.47
CA ASP A 316 6.27 20.96 0.56
C ASP A 316 7.43 20.04 0.09
N GLY A 317 7.15 18.87 -0.45
CA GLY A 317 8.17 18.03 -1.08
C GLY A 317 8.61 18.63 -2.42
N ASP A 318 9.89 18.95 -2.59
CA ASP A 318 10.54 19.47 -3.81
C ASP A 318 10.42 18.54 -5.06
N GLY A 319 9.37 17.73 -5.13
CA GLY A 319 9.08 16.75 -6.19
C GLY A 319 8.24 17.25 -7.36
N LEU A 320 7.86 18.53 -7.42
CA LEU A 320 7.22 19.13 -8.60
C LEU A 320 8.27 19.47 -9.67
N MET A 321 8.85 18.46 -10.30
CA MET A 321 9.51 18.70 -11.59
C MET A 321 8.42 19.03 -12.62
N PRO A 322 8.46 20.21 -13.23
CA PRO A 322 7.56 20.52 -14.33
C PRO A 322 7.83 19.53 -15.46
N ALA A 323 6.77 18.93 -16.00
CA ALA A 323 6.85 18.19 -17.24
C ALA A 323 7.53 19.06 -18.29
N SER A 324 8.77 18.75 -18.64
CA SER A 324 9.48 19.38 -19.72
C SER A 324 8.75 19.03 -21.03
N GLY A 325 7.85 19.93 -21.44
CA GLY A 325 7.33 19.97 -22.80
C GLY A 325 8.49 20.25 -23.75
N GLN A 326 9.12 19.23 -24.27
CA GLN A 326 9.91 19.38 -25.50
C GLN A 326 8.97 19.20 -26.67
N GLY A 327 8.56 20.36 -27.21
CA GLY A 327 8.00 20.45 -28.54
C GLY A 327 9.01 19.88 -29.54
N LEU A 328 8.57 18.87 -30.27
CA LEU A 328 9.19 18.48 -31.52
C LEU A 328 8.67 19.47 -32.58
N ALA A 329 9.49 20.48 -32.91
CA ALA A 329 9.43 21.16 -34.16
C ALA A 329 10.74 20.86 -34.90
N GLY A 330 10.60 20.32 -36.13
CA GLY A 330 11.69 20.05 -37.07
C GLY A 330 11.55 18.72 -37.76
#